data_24e59f3ff0c061a0d8e8618f003c9975
#
_entry.id   24e59f3ff0c061a0d8e8618f003c9975
#
_cell.length_a   1.000
_cell.length_b   1.000
_cell.length_c   1.000
_cell.angle_alpha   90.00
_cell.angle_beta   90.00
_cell.angle_gamma   90.00
#
_symmetry.space_group_name_H-M   'P 1'
#
loop_
_entity.id
_entity.type
_entity.pdbx_description
1 polymer ?
#
loop_
_entity_poly.entity_id
_entity_poly.type
_entity_poly.pdbx_seq_one_letter_code
_entity_poly.pdbx_strand_id
1 'polypeptide(L)'
;KRKHAYLLKGLTKTDKDNPWWYDEVIKHFDEIKDFFNTQPFAIVECKKQPGGGKLEDKKLKQHLADYGDLLIREIEILSPTMIVCAGGPIYDFAINKLYPQEELITIEGHQEMRLHTSTGTLIFFSYHPSDRKTSRDFYDSGVMYHYREFLEYQLKMKQ
;
A
#
# COMPACT_ATOMS: atom_id res chain seq x y z
N LYS A 1 -2.71 -14.22 1.14
CA LYS A 1 -1.76 -14.19 2.29
C LYS A 1 -0.29 -14.18 1.83
N ARG A 2 0.12 -15.07 0.90
CA ARG A 2 1.52 -15.19 0.47
C ARG A 2 2.08 -13.90 -0.15
N LYS A 3 1.33 -13.25 -1.08
CA LYS A 3 1.72 -11.98 -1.70
C LYS A 3 1.93 -10.85 -0.67
N HIS A 4 1.08 -10.76 0.35
CA HIS A 4 1.20 -9.75 1.42
C HIS A 4 2.45 -9.99 2.29
N ALA A 5 2.77 -11.26 2.58
CA ALA A 5 3.94 -11.58 3.37
C ALA A 5 5.25 -11.25 2.63
N TYR A 6 5.33 -11.52 1.32
CA TYR A 6 6.44 -11.09 0.48
C TYR A 6 6.58 -9.56 0.48
N LEU A 7 5.45 -8.87 0.29
CA LEU A 7 5.44 -7.42 0.25
C LEU A 7 5.95 -6.82 1.56
N LEU A 8 5.43 -7.28 2.69
CA LEU A 8 5.86 -6.79 4.01
C LEU A 8 7.36 -7.01 4.23
N LYS A 9 7.88 -8.21 3.92
CA LYS A 9 9.31 -8.52 4.08
C LYS A 9 10.16 -7.63 3.17
N GLY A 10 9.78 -7.47 1.91
CA GLY A 10 10.48 -6.62 0.97
C GLY A 10 10.54 -5.16 1.41
N LEU A 11 9.41 -4.57 1.79
CA LEU A 11 9.34 -3.19 2.27
C LEU A 11 10.21 -2.96 3.51
N THR A 12 10.23 -3.93 4.43
CA THR A 12 11.01 -3.81 5.68
C THR A 12 12.52 -3.99 5.45
N LYS A 13 12.92 -4.76 4.45
CA LYS A 13 14.33 -5.09 4.17
C LYS A 13 14.96 -4.22 3.09
N THR A 14 14.14 -3.56 2.27
CA THR A 14 14.63 -2.70 1.20
C THR A 14 15.19 -1.39 1.76
N ASP A 15 16.37 -1.04 1.33
CA ASP A 15 16.94 0.30 1.40
C ASP A 15 17.23 0.82 -0.02
N LYS A 16 17.73 2.06 -0.14
CA LYS A 16 17.98 2.70 -1.44
C LYS A 16 19.04 1.99 -2.29
N ASP A 17 20.04 1.44 -1.64
CA ASP A 17 21.22 0.82 -2.29
C ASP A 17 21.02 -0.68 -2.49
N ASN A 18 20.10 -1.29 -1.73
CA ASN A 18 19.81 -2.72 -1.76
C ASN A 18 18.30 -2.99 -1.78
N PRO A 19 17.64 -2.77 -2.93
CA PRO A 19 16.22 -3.07 -3.06
C PRO A 19 15.98 -4.58 -3.11
N TRP A 20 15.07 -5.05 -2.29
CA TRP A 20 14.66 -6.45 -2.27
C TRP A 20 13.58 -6.71 -3.32
N TRP A 21 14.00 -6.92 -4.57
CA TRP A 21 13.12 -7.32 -5.67
C TRP A 21 12.50 -8.69 -5.44
N TYR A 22 11.49 -9.04 -6.23
CA TYR A 22 10.76 -10.30 -6.09
C TYR A 22 11.67 -11.53 -6.05
N ASP A 23 12.68 -11.59 -6.91
CA ASP A 23 13.64 -12.70 -6.95
C ASP A 23 14.50 -12.80 -5.68
N GLU A 24 14.72 -11.71 -4.99
CA GLU A 24 15.42 -11.71 -3.72
C GLU A 24 14.52 -12.20 -2.58
N VAL A 25 13.31 -11.64 -2.49
CA VAL A 25 12.41 -11.98 -1.38
C VAL A 25 11.96 -13.45 -1.40
N ILE A 26 11.81 -14.06 -2.59
CA ILE A 26 11.40 -15.47 -2.70
C ILE A 26 12.48 -16.46 -2.24
N LYS A 27 13.75 -16.09 -2.26
CA LYS A 27 14.85 -16.93 -1.71
C LYS A 27 14.72 -17.17 -0.20
N HIS A 28 14.02 -16.26 0.48
CA HIS A 28 13.81 -16.29 1.93
C HIS A 28 12.41 -16.81 2.31
N PHE A 29 11.86 -17.71 1.48
CA PHE A 29 10.50 -18.23 1.65
C PHE A 29 10.26 -18.88 3.02
N ASP A 30 11.21 -19.64 3.53
CA ASP A 30 11.09 -20.37 4.79
C ASP A 30 11.00 -19.45 6.01
N GLU A 31 11.61 -18.27 5.92
CA GLU A 31 11.57 -17.25 6.98
C GLU A 31 10.31 -16.37 6.94
N ILE A 32 9.60 -16.34 5.81
CA ILE A 32 8.51 -15.37 5.57
C ILE A 32 7.36 -15.55 6.55
N LYS A 33 7.06 -16.79 6.94
CA LYS A 33 5.95 -17.07 7.85
C LYS A 33 6.19 -16.45 9.22
N ASP A 34 7.36 -16.67 9.78
CA ASP A 34 7.71 -16.15 11.10
C ASP A 34 7.87 -14.63 11.07
N PHE A 35 8.50 -14.12 10.02
CA PHE A 35 8.60 -12.69 9.79
C PHE A 35 7.22 -12.02 9.73
N PHE A 36 6.28 -12.57 8.96
CA PHE A 36 4.92 -12.06 8.82
C PHE A 36 4.13 -12.07 10.12
N ASN A 37 4.39 -13.04 11.00
CA ASN A 37 3.73 -13.14 12.30
C ASN A 37 4.31 -12.18 13.36
N THR A 38 5.49 -11.63 13.14
CA THR A 38 6.22 -10.79 14.11
C THR A 38 6.23 -9.31 13.75
N GLN A 39 5.92 -8.95 12.51
CA GLN A 39 5.94 -7.54 12.09
C GLN A 39 4.57 -6.87 12.26
N PRO A 40 4.53 -5.59 12.66
CA PRO A 40 3.30 -4.84 12.77
C PRO A 40 2.74 -4.52 11.37
N PHE A 41 1.60 -5.10 11.04
CA PHE A 41 0.85 -4.78 9.83
C PHE A 41 -0.64 -5.03 10.04
N ALA A 42 -1.47 -4.42 9.20
CA ALA A 42 -2.90 -4.70 9.13
C ALA A 42 -3.34 -4.89 7.68
N ILE A 43 -4.31 -5.77 7.47
CA ILE A 43 -5.04 -5.88 6.20
C ILE A 43 -6.44 -5.36 6.45
N VAL A 44 -6.75 -4.20 5.86
CA VAL A 44 -8.03 -3.54 6.03
C VAL A 44 -8.94 -3.85 4.85
N GLU A 45 -10.05 -4.52 5.13
CA GLU A 45 -11.08 -4.80 4.13
C GLU A 45 -11.97 -3.57 3.94
N CYS A 46 -11.90 -2.95 2.76
CA CYS A 46 -12.66 -1.76 2.45
C CYS A 46 -14.17 -2.00 2.32
N LYS A 47 -14.60 -3.24 2.11
CA LYS A 47 -16.00 -3.65 2.14
C LYS A 47 -16.24 -4.66 3.25
N LYS A 48 -16.82 -4.21 4.34
CA LYS A 48 -17.10 -5.04 5.54
C LYS A 48 -18.36 -5.92 5.42
N GLN A 49 -19.16 -5.75 4.38
CA GLN A 49 -20.39 -6.51 4.20
C GLN A 49 -20.14 -7.81 3.41
N PRO A 50 -20.86 -8.89 3.72
CA PRO A 50 -20.85 -10.11 2.92
C PRO A 50 -21.24 -9.84 1.46
N GLY A 51 -20.67 -10.57 0.52
CA GLY A 51 -20.95 -10.43 -0.90
C GLY A 51 -20.45 -11.58 -1.73
N GLY A 52 -20.74 -11.56 -3.03
CA GLY A 52 -20.21 -12.50 -4.00
C GLY A 52 -18.70 -12.34 -4.20
N GLY A 53 -18.06 -13.34 -4.80
CA GLY A 53 -16.60 -13.41 -4.98
C GLY A 53 -16.00 -12.35 -5.93
N LYS A 54 -16.83 -11.53 -6.58
CA LYS A 54 -16.38 -10.42 -7.44
C LYS A 54 -17.13 -9.14 -7.06
N LEU A 55 -16.38 -8.10 -6.75
CA LEU A 55 -16.91 -6.77 -6.47
C LEU A 55 -16.64 -5.86 -7.67
N GLU A 56 -17.67 -5.20 -8.18
CA GLU A 56 -17.57 -4.20 -9.24
C GLU A 56 -17.12 -2.86 -8.63
N ASP A 57 -16.28 -2.12 -9.36
CA ASP A 57 -15.75 -0.82 -8.92
C ASP A 57 -16.87 0.17 -8.54
N LYS A 58 -17.99 0.17 -9.29
CA LYS A 58 -19.14 1.03 -9.00
C LYS A 58 -19.73 0.72 -7.62
N LYS A 59 -19.88 -0.55 -7.28
CA LYS A 59 -20.40 -0.99 -5.97
C LYS A 59 -19.42 -0.69 -4.85
N LEU A 60 -18.12 -0.83 -5.12
CA LEU A 60 -17.09 -0.46 -4.15
C LEU A 60 -17.09 1.04 -3.89
N LYS A 61 -17.14 1.87 -4.93
CA LYS A 61 -17.23 3.35 -4.80
C LYS A 61 -18.47 3.77 -4.00
N GLN A 62 -19.62 3.16 -4.26
CA GLN A 62 -20.83 3.43 -3.49
C GLN A 62 -20.66 3.04 -2.02
N HIS A 63 -20.10 1.86 -1.75
CA HIS A 63 -19.84 1.41 -0.38
C HIS A 63 -18.87 2.35 0.37
N LEU A 64 -17.82 2.81 -0.30
CA LEU A 64 -16.88 3.79 0.26
C LEU A 64 -17.55 5.15 0.53
N ALA A 65 -18.51 5.55 -0.31
CA ALA A 65 -19.30 6.76 -0.08
C ALA A 65 -20.20 6.62 1.17
N ASP A 66 -20.82 5.45 1.35
CA ASP A 66 -21.80 5.20 2.41
C ASP A 66 -21.13 4.94 3.79
N TYR A 67 -19.96 4.31 3.79
CA TYR A 67 -19.29 3.81 5.01
C TYR A 67 -17.83 4.24 5.17
N GLY A 68 -17.37 5.16 4.34
CA GLY A 68 -15.96 5.61 4.34
C GLY A 68 -15.50 6.19 5.67
N ASP A 69 -16.39 6.85 6.40
CA ASP A 69 -16.07 7.41 7.73
C ASP A 69 -15.61 6.34 8.73
N LEU A 70 -16.16 5.13 8.64
CA LEU A 70 -15.73 4.02 9.49
C LEU A 70 -14.34 3.54 9.11
N LEU A 71 -14.03 3.53 7.82
CA LEU A 71 -12.70 3.18 7.31
C LEU A 71 -11.67 4.22 7.71
N ILE A 72 -12.00 5.51 7.63
CA ILE A 72 -11.13 6.61 8.08
C ILE A 72 -10.77 6.42 9.55
N ARG A 73 -11.75 6.19 10.42
CA ARG A 73 -11.52 5.96 11.85
C ARG A 73 -10.65 4.72 12.12
N GLU A 74 -10.84 3.64 11.36
CA GLU A 74 -9.99 2.45 11.46
C GLU A 74 -8.53 2.78 11.12
N ILE A 75 -8.29 3.54 10.06
CA ILE A 75 -6.94 3.96 9.66
C ILE A 75 -6.32 4.93 10.68
N GLU A 76 -7.10 5.85 11.23
CA GLU A 76 -6.64 6.75 12.30
C GLU A 76 -6.17 5.98 13.52
N ILE A 77 -6.94 4.96 13.97
CA ILE A 77 -6.56 4.09 15.09
C ILE A 77 -5.28 3.31 14.79
N LEU A 78 -5.13 2.80 13.57
CA LEU A 78 -3.95 2.05 13.14
C LEU A 78 -2.70 2.92 13.02
N SER A 79 -2.88 4.21 12.74
CA SER A 79 -1.81 5.20 12.56
C SER A 79 -0.63 4.68 11.71
N PRO A 80 -0.87 4.25 10.48
CA PRO A 80 0.15 3.57 9.68
C PRO A 80 1.21 4.55 9.16
N THR A 81 2.45 4.10 9.04
CA THR A 81 3.51 4.83 8.33
C THR A 81 3.44 4.64 6.81
N MET A 82 2.74 3.60 6.36
CA MET A 82 2.58 3.28 4.94
C MET A 82 1.22 2.65 4.67
N ILE A 83 0.56 3.10 3.59
CA ILE A 83 -0.72 2.56 3.11
C ILE A 83 -0.55 2.09 1.67
N VAL A 84 -0.77 0.80 1.43
CA VAL A 84 -0.79 0.21 0.10
C VAL A 84 -2.23 0.03 -0.35
N CYS A 85 -2.68 0.83 -1.30
CA CYS A 85 -4.05 0.80 -1.82
C CYS A 85 -4.20 -0.21 -2.94
N ALA A 86 -4.92 -1.28 -2.69
CA ALA A 86 -5.11 -2.39 -3.63
C ALA A 86 -6.25 -2.11 -4.64
N GLY A 87 -5.97 -1.27 -5.63
CA GLY A 87 -6.89 -0.90 -6.71
C GLY A 87 -7.28 0.57 -6.74
N GLY A 88 -7.67 1.06 -7.92
CA GLY A 88 -7.98 2.47 -8.19
C GLY A 88 -9.02 3.09 -7.26
N PRO A 89 -10.22 2.51 -7.09
CA PRO A 89 -11.24 3.07 -6.21
C PRO A 89 -10.80 3.27 -4.76
N ILE A 90 -9.92 2.38 -4.25
CA ILE A 90 -9.38 2.47 -2.89
C ILE A 90 -8.33 3.58 -2.82
N TYR A 91 -7.46 3.68 -3.82
CA TYR A 91 -6.48 4.75 -3.91
C TYR A 91 -7.15 6.13 -4.04
N ASP A 92 -8.15 6.25 -4.94
CA ASP A 92 -8.95 7.47 -5.08
C ASP A 92 -9.59 7.89 -3.75
N PHE A 93 -10.14 6.94 -3.01
CA PHE A 93 -10.70 7.21 -1.68
C PHE A 93 -9.63 7.69 -0.70
N ALA A 94 -8.49 7.00 -0.64
CA ALA A 94 -7.42 7.32 0.29
C ALA A 94 -6.88 8.74 0.06
N ILE A 95 -6.59 9.12 -1.18
CA ILE A 95 -6.04 10.44 -1.50
C ILE A 95 -7.06 11.57 -1.48
N ASN A 96 -8.36 11.30 -1.52
CA ASN A 96 -9.39 12.35 -1.53
C ASN A 96 -10.17 12.48 -0.22
N LYS A 97 -10.09 11.49 0.68
CA LYS A 97 -10.94 11.43 1.86
C LYS A 97 -10.20 11.12 3.17
N LEU A 98 -9.04 10.44 3.09
CA LEU A 98 -8.37 9.96 4.30
C LEU A 98 -7.62 11.08 5.03
N TYR A 99 -7.03 12.01 4.27
CA TYR A 99 -6.27 13.14 4.82
C TYR A 99 -6.67 14.45 4.13
N PRO A 100 -6.45 15.62 4.77
CA PRO A 100 -6.63 16.92 4.14
C PRO A 100 -5.79 17.05 2.88
N GLN A 101 -6.39 17.57 1.80
CA GLN A 101 -5.73 17.67 0.49
C GLN A 101 -4.48 18.56 0.52
N GLU A 102 -4.52 19.63 1.32
CA GLU A 102 -3.43 20.57 1.53
C GLU A 102 -2.21 19.95 2.23
N GLU A 103 -2.41 18.83 2.91
CA GLU A 103 -1.34 18.08 3.58
C GLU A 103 -0.80 16.91 2.74
N LEU A 104 -1.37 16.68 1.54
CA LEU A 104 -0.94 15.62 0.63
C LEU A 104 -0.08 16.20 -0.49
N ILE A 105 1.18 15.83 -0.53
CA ILE A 105 2.07 16.18 -1.64
C ILE A 105 2.24 15.00 -2.61
N THR A 106 2.24 15.34 -3.91
CA THR A 106 2.62 14.37 -4.97
C THR A 106 4.13 14.28 -5.03
N ILE A 107 4.66 13.07 -5.04
CA ILE A 107 6.09 12.87 -5.27
C ILE A 107 6.36 13.07 -6.76
N GLU A 108 7.30 13.94 -7.09
CA GLU A 108 7.61 14.33 -8.46
C GLU A 108 7.90 13.11 -9.34
N GLY A 109 7.23 13.04 -10.50
CA GLY A 109 7.33 11.91 -11.41
C GLY A 109 6.48 10.69 -11.05
N HIS A 110 5.80 10.66 -9.89
CA HIS A 110 5.07 9.49 -9.39
C HIS A 110 3.64 9.83 -8.99
N GLN A 111 2.73 9.83 -9.97
CA GLN A 111 1.30 10.11 -9.75
C GLN A 111 0.60 9.08 -8.85
N GLU A 112 1.16 7.90 -8.72
CA GLU A 112 0.68 6.78 -7.90
C GLU A 112 1.09 6.89 -6.43
N MET A 113 1.81 7.94 -6.05
CA MET A 113 2.25 8.14 -4.66
C MET A 113 1.82 9.48 -4.11
N ARG A 114 1.47 9.49 -2.81
CA ARG A 114 1.25 10.70 -2.01
C ARG A 114 1.95 10.56 -0.68
N LEU A 115 2.51 11.66 -0.21
CA LEU A 115 3.06 11.76 1.14
C LEU A 115 2.19 12.71 1.95
N HIS A 116 1.66 12.23 3.08
CA HIS A 116 1.00 13.08 4.06
C HIS A 116 2.06 13.76 4.92
N THR A 117 2.15 15.09 4.83
CA THR A 117 3.27 15.86 5.38
C THR A 117 3.31 15.89 6.90
N SER A 118 2.15 15.95 7.55
CA SER A 118 2.05 16.05 9.03
C SER A 118 2.45 14.76 9.75
N THR A 119 2.10 13.58 9.19
CA THR A 119 2.43 12.28 9.80
C THR A 119 3.60 11.56 9.17
N GLY A 120 4.00 11.97 7.96
CA GLY A 120 4.97 11.23 7.15
C GLY A 120 4.42 9.94 6.52
N THR A 121 3.09 9.74 6.53
CA THR A 121 2.46 8.54 5.97
C THR A 121 2.58 8.53 4.46
N LEU A 122 3.19 7.47 3.92
CA LEU A 122 3.27 7.21 2.49
C LEU A 122 2.03 6.45 2.02
N ILE A 123 1.34 6.98 1.01
CA ILE A 123 0.17 6.34 0.40
C ILE A 123 0.50 6.04 -1.05
N PHE A 124 0.34 4.80 -1.49
CA PHE A 124 0.55 4.48 -2.89
C PHE A 124 -0.41 3.43 -3.44
N PHE A 125 -0.64 3.56 -4.73
CA PHE A 125 -1.43 2.64 -5.52
C PHE A 125 -0.70 1.32 -5.71
N SER A 126 -1.46 0.22 -5.67
CA SER A 126 -1.00 -1.10 -6.10
C SER A 126 -2.13 -1.87 -6.75
N TYR A 127 -1.78 -2.98 -7.41
CA TYR A 127 -2.75 -3.92 -7.95
C TYR A 127 -3.41 -4.71 -6.82
N HIS A 128 -4.65 -5.15 -7.04
CA HIS A 128 -5.29 -6.05 -6.09
C HIS A 128 -4.57 -7.42 -6.07
N PRO A 129 -4.31 -8.02 -4.89
CA PRO A 129 -3.56 -9.28 -4.80
C PRO A 129 -4.19 -10.47 -5.55
N SER A 130 -5.49 -10.43 -5.83
CA SER A 130 -6.19 -11.43 -6.65
C SER A 130 -6.26 -11.08 -8.14
N ASP A 131 -5.70 -9.95 -8.55
CA ASP A 131 -5.62 -9.60 -9.97
C ASP A 131 -4.82 -10.66 -10.74
N ARG A 132 -5.08 -10.77 -12.04
CA ARG A 132 -4.40 -11.71 -12.95
C ARG A 132 -2.92 -11.41 -13.16
N LYS A 133 -2.43 -10.29 -12.65
CA LYS A 133 -1.02 -9.96 -12.60
C LYS A 133 -0.22 -11.05 -11.89
N THR A 134 0.97 -11.34 -12.38
CA THR A 134 1.87 -12.28 -11.71
C THR A 134 2.25 -11.79 -10.32
N SER A 135 2.74 -12.68 -9.48
CA SER A 135 3.22 -12.27 -8.15
C SER A 135 4.40 -11.30 -8.26
N ARG A 136 5.22 -11.45 -9.30
CA ARG A 136 6.31 -10.52 -9.62
C ARG A 136 5.78 -9.13 -10.00
N ASP A 137 4.81 -9.04 -10.93
CA ASP A 137 4.27 -7.74 -11.34
C ASP A 137 3.61 -7.01 -10.17
N PHE A 138 2.85 -7.74 -9.34
CA PHE A 138 2.25 -7.18 -8.13
C PHE A 138 3.32 -6.59 -7.19
N TYR A 139 4.41 -7.33 -6.99
CA TYR A 139 5.46 -6.97 -6.05
C TYR A 139 6.39 -5.89 -6.61
N ASP A 140 7.04 -6.15 -7.75
CA ASP A 140 8.05 -5.25 -8.32
C ASP A 140 7.42 -3.96 -8.86
N SER A 141 6.53 -4.08 -9.86
CA SER A 141 5.94 -2.92 -10.55
C SER A 141 4.83 -2.24 -9.74
N GLY A 142 4.13 -3.00 -8.91
CA GLY A 142 3.00 -2.48 -8.13
C GLY A 142 3.42 -1.79 -6.84
N VAL A 143 4.59 -2.11 -6.27
CA VAL A 143 4.99 -1.57 -4.97
C VAL A 143 6.47 -1.21 -4.90
N MET A 144 7.38 -2.15 -5.14
CA MET A 144 8.81 -1.95 -4.83
C MET A 144 9.46 -0.87 -5.68
N TYR A 145 9.07 -0.75 -6.94
CA TYR A 145 9.52 0.33 -7.81
C TYR A 145 9.19 1.70 -7.19
N HIS A 146 7.95 1.92 -6.80
CA HIS A 146 7.50 3.18 -6.21
C HIS A 146 8.16 3.44 -4.85
N TYR A 147 8.30 2.41 -4.03
CA TYR A 147 8.93 2.53 -2.72
C TYR A 147 10.41 2.92 -2.82
N ARG A 148 11.15 2.34 -3.74
CA ARG A 148 12.54 2.71 -4.02
C ARG A 148 12.66 4.18 -4.44
N GLU A 149 11.83 4.64 -5.38
CA GLU A 149 11.80 6.03 -5.82
C GLU A 149 11.51 7.00 -4.65
N PHE A 150 10.62 6.59 -3.73
CA PHE A 150 10.37 7.36 -2.52
C PHE A 150 11.62 7.47 -1.63
N LEU A 151 12.37 6.39 -1.46
CA LEU A 151 13.62 6.43 -0.69
C LEU A 151 14.65 7.37 -1.32
N GLU A 152 14.76 7.39 -2.64
CA GLU A 152 15.61 8.32 -3.37
C GLU A 152 15.14 9.78 -3.20
N TYR A 153 13.82 10.03 -3.27
CA TYR A 153 13.24 11.34 -3.02
C TYR A 153 13.56 11.85 -1.60
N GLN A 154 13.39 11.02 -0.58
CA GLN A 154 13.71 11.40 0.81
C GLN A 154 15.16 11.85 1.00
N LEU A 155 16.09 11.27 0.27
CA LEU A 155 17.50 11.66 0.36
C LEU A 155 17.77 13.02 -0.25
N LYS A 156 17.13 13.33 -1.38
CA LYS A 156 17.23 14.65 -2.02
C LYS A 156 16.69 15.76 -1.13
N MET A 157 15.65 15.48 -0.36
CA MET A 157 15.03 16.46 0.55
C MET A 157 15.84 16.73 1.84
N LYS A 158 16.83 15.87 2.15
CA LYS A 158 17.70 16.01 3.34
C LYS A 158 19.03 16.71 3.04
N GLN A 159 19.29 16.99 1.78
CA GLN A 159 20.46 17.74 1.30
C GLN A 159 20.11 19.24 1.14
#